data_cd2c0b30f894557303896b1607ca1151
#
_entry.id   cd2c0b30f894557303896b1607ca1151
#
_cell.length_a   1.000
_cell.length_b   1.000
_cell.length_c   1.000
_cell.angle_alpha   90.00
_cell.angle_beta   90.00
_cell.angle_gamma   90.00
#
_symmetry.space_group_name_H-M   'P 1'
#
loop_
_entity.id
_entity.type
_entity.pdbx_description
1 polymer ?
#
loop_
_entity_poly.entity_id
_entity_poly.type
_entity_poly.pdbx_seq_one_letter_code
_entity_poly.pdbx_strand_id
1 'polypeptide(L)'
;MRRAGGGRRVTSGRVDRWLAGWRFPLALALLLAALIAWKPVSLSGDRLEYTLDTLAIATHGTPDITLDDIARARQLAPSLAGGYELLETDMLANRPKVFPAFIRGANGKVYPIHFFGYPMMAALPFAMLQRAGLPPFKAFQVVNLAFVFVLGLALRHFFGSGARALAGVTLFMLCGGWLYWTWSSPECVGAAALLSGLLLFCSGAPVAGALLAGLAAQQNPTIVFFFVFAPLMAVAAGSRLTRRHFLGLAAGIAVAAIPPLFNLVQFGALNPIAQLFSDSRLIGIVRLQSFYFDLNQGMILGIPAVLAALLFSLRQRAAAAVAALCLLFTLALALPALAVLNWNSAAAGIMRYAFWAAMPVLFAFLLLLRQLGRWPLPMAAAVVLVQAGAMAHASSYEYIEFSPLARWVLDHAAASYHPEPEIFAERAGHNDNYIEPEQVYMLRDAAGRPLKALLNTGNPNAGQQLCGPGMNLAGSTIVPSERGWAYVEAPLPCVR
;
A
#
# COMPACT_ATOMS: atom_id res chain seq x y z
N MET A 1 20.47 -12.12 -31.67
CA MET A 1 19.92 -10.88 -32.28
C MET A 1 21.04 -9.82 -32.42
N ARG A 2 21.26 -9.34 -33.66
CA ARG A 2 22.37 -8.43 -34.01
C ARG A 2 22.24 -7.10 -33.26
N ARG A 3 23.38 -6.57 -32.79
CA ARG A 3 23.49 -5.19 -32.27
C ARG A 3 22.93 -4.22 -33.29
N ALA A 4 21.75 -3.67 -33.07
CA ALA A 4 21.29 -2.46 -33.74
C ALA A 4 21.98 -1.26 -33.05
N GLY A 5 23.26 -1.09 -33.38
CA GLY A 5 24.04 0.11 -33.06
C GLY A 5 23.65 1.23 -34.05
N GLY A 6 22.52 1.82 -33.83
CA GLY A 6 22.05 3.01 -34.53
C GLY A 6 21.24 3.85 -33.57
N GLY A 7 21.92 4.46 -32.59
CA GLY A 7 21.28 5.43 -31.69
C GLY A 7 20.75 6.60 -32.48
N ARG A 8 19.50 6.51 -32.99
CA ARG A 8 18.74 7.71 -33.43
C ARG A 8 18.73 8.65 -32.22
N ARG A 9 19.54 9.71 -32.29
CA ARG A 9 19.44 10.86 -31.38
C ARG A 9 17.99 11.35 -31.48
N VAL A 10 17.18 10.98 -30.49
CA VAL A 10 15.86 11.59 -30.33
C VAL A 10 16.13 13.06 -30.13
N THR A 11 15.65 13.88 -31.05
CA THR A 11 15.74 15.35 -30.93
C THR A 11 15.09 15.70 -29.58
N SER A 12 15.92 16.13 -28.62
CA SER A 12 15.45 16.48 -27.29
C SER A 12 14.45 17.63 -27.42
N GLY A 13 13.20 17.41 -26.97
CA GLY A 13 12.18 18.43 -26.96
C GLY A 13 12.63 19.65 -26.13
N ARG A 14 11.99 20.79 -26.33
CA ARG A 14 12.30 22.04 -25.61
C ARG A 14 12.35 21.83 -24.10
N VAL A 15 11.42 21.04 -23.56
CA VAL A 15 11.32 20.68 -22.12
C VAL A 15 12.53 19.85 -21.66
N ASP A 16 12.97 18.85 -22.45
CA ASP A 16 14.14 18.03 -22.10
C ASP A 16 15.43 18.85 -22.05
N ARG A 17 15.59 19.83 -22.94
CA ARG A 17 16.73 20.76 -22.92
C ARG A 17 16.72 21.63 -21.67
N TRP A 18 15.54 22.07 -21.23
CA TRP A 18 15.40 22.86 -20.01
C TRP A 18 15.66 21.99 -18.75
N LEU A 19 15.19 20.74 -18.72
CA LEU A 19 15.40 19.78 -17.63
C LEU A 19 16.75 19.04 -17.71
N ALA A 20 17.72 19.51 -18.49
CA ALA A 20 19.02 18.87 -18.61
C ALA A 20 19.88 19.07 -17.33
N GLY A 21 20.81 18.12 -17.11
CA GLY A 21 21.80 18.22 -16.02
C GLY A 21 21.15 18.31 -14.61
N TRP A 22 21.62 19.21 -13.79
CA TRP A 22 21.19 19.43 -12.40
C TRP A 22 19.80 20.10 -12.28
N ARG A 23 19.29 20.68 -13.36
CA ARG A 23 17.98 21.36 -13.34
C ARG A 23 16.82 20.42 -13.05
N PHE A 24 16.87 19.17 -13.54
CA PHE A 24 15.83 18.18 -13.25
C PHE A 24 15.74 17.85 -11.76
N PRO A 25 16.83 17.39 -11.07
CA PRO A 25 16.74 17.10 -9.65
C PRO A 25 16.37 18.33 -8.82
N LEU A 26 16.84 19.53 -9.18
CA LEU A 26 16.45 20.75 -8.47
C LEU A 26 14.95 21.04 -8.65
N ALA A 27 14.43 21.01 -9.87
CA ALA A 27 13.01 21.26 -10.14
C ALA A 27 12.12 20.25 -9.40
N LEU A 28 12.51 18.96 -9.42
CA LEU A 28 11.80 17.92 -8.69
C LEU A 28 11.86 18.16 -7.18
N ALA A 29 13.03 18.45 -6.61
CA ALA A 29 13.18 18.73 -5.19
C ALA A 29 12.33 19.93 -4.73
N LEU A 30 12.31 21.02 -5.51
CA LEU A 30 11.49 22.20 -5.22
C LEU A 30 9.98 21.87 -5.29
N LEU A 31 9.55 21.09 -6.27
CA LEU A 31 8.16 20.65 -6.38
C LEU A 31 7.76 19.81 -5.14
N LEU A 32 8.59 18.85 -4.73
CA LEU A 32 8.31 17.99 -3.58
C LEU A 32 8.36 18.78 -2.27
N ALA A 33 9.29 19.72 -2.12
CA ALA A 33 9.35 20.61 -0.98
C ALA A 33 8.09 21.50 -0.88
N ALA A 34 7.60 22.00 -2.01
CA ALA A 34 6.34 22.76 -2.05
C ALA A 34 5.14 21.91 -1.60
N LEU A 35 5.09 20.62 -1.96
CA LEU A 35 4.06 19.69 -1.47
C LEU A 35 4.12 19.53 0.06
N ILE A 36 5.32 19.35 0.65
CA ILE A 36 5.51 19.26 2.11
C ILE A 36 5.03 20.54 2.79
N ALA A 37 5.35 21.71 2.22
CA ALA A 37 4.91 22.99 2.77
C ALA A 37 3.38 23.13 2.71
N TRP A 38 2.75 22.67 1.62
CA TRP A 38 1.33 22.85 1.36
C TRP A 38 0.42 21.99 2.24
N LYS A 39 0.69 20.69 2.37
CA LYS A 39 -0.22 19.74 3.04
C LYS A 39 0.25 19.39 4.46
N PRO A 40 -0.66 19.25 5.43
CA PRO A 40 -0.34 18.66 6.73
C PRO A 40 -0.04 17.17 6.58
N VAL A 41 0.67 16.60 7.54
CA VAL A 41 0.82 15.16 7.67
C VAL A 41 -0.49 14.54 8.15
N SER A 42 -0.84 13.37 7.59
CA SER A 42 -1.94 12.55 8.06
C SER A 42 -1.38 11.44 8.96
N LEU A 43 -1.69 11.49 10.24
CA LEU A 43 -1.37 10.42 11.17
C LEU A 43 -2.37 9.27 10.96
N SER A 44 -2.05 8.36 10.03
CA SER A 44 -2.94 7.28 9.56
C SER A 44 -2.20 5.94 9.55
N GLY A 45 -2.94 4.85 9.48
CA GLY A 45 -2.40 3.49 9.60
C GLY A 45 -1.91 3.21 11.01
N ASP A 46 -0.76 2.56 11.12
CA ASP A 46 -0.15 2.15 12.40
C ASP A 46 0.50 3.35 13.13
N ARG A 47 -0.22 4.44 13.17
CA ARG A 47 0.23 5.79 13.58
C ARG A 47 0.78 5.86 14.99
N LEU A 48 0.21 5.10 15.93
CA LEU A 48 0.65 5.10 17.31
C LEU A 48 2.06 4.52 17.43
N GLU A 49 2.31 3.43 16.76
CA GLU A 49 3.61 2.75 16.77
C GLU A 49 4.67 3.60 16.07
N TYR A 50 4.41 4.05 14.83
CA TYR A 50 5.40 4.80 14.07
C TYR A 50 5.73 6.16 14.69
N THR A 51 4.76 6.84 15.32
CA THR A 51 5.05 8.11 16.01
C THR A 51 5.94 7.92 17.23
N LEU A 52 5.65 6.91 18.08
CA LEU A 52 6.45 6.60 19.26
C LEU A 52 7.83 6.09 18.89
N ASP A 53 7.93 5.17 17.94
CA ASP A 53 9.20 4.58 17.52
C ASP A 53 10.12 5.64 16.89
N THR A 54 9.57 6.53 16.03
CA THR A 54 10.33 7.65 15.47
C THR A 54 10.85 8.59 16.55
N LEU A 55 10.02 8.92 17.55
CA LEU A 55 10.39 9.77 18.66
C LEU A 55 11.46 9.10 19.54
N ALA A 56 11.29 7.83 19.89
CA ALA A 56 12.24 7.06 20.68
C ALA A 56 13.61 7.00 20.00
N ILE A 57 13.67 6.62 18.74
CA ILE A 57 14.92 6.59 17.97
C ILE A 57 15.55 7.98 17.87
N ALA A 58 14.75 9.02 17.65
CA ALA A 58 15.26 10.40 17.57
C ALA A 58 15.79 10.93 18.94
N THR A 59 15.27 10.42 20.04
CA THR A 59 15.60 10.87 21.40
C THR A 59 16.78 10.11 22.01
N HIS A 60 16.74 8.77 21.94
CA HIS A 60 17.75 7.92 22.61
C HIS A 60 18.37 6.85 21.71
N GLY A 61 18.10 6.88 20.39
CA GLY A 61 18.81 6.06 19.39
C GLY A 61 18.40 4.59 19.32
N THR A 62 17.37 4.17 20.06
CA THR A 62 16.87 2.78 20.08
C THR A 62 15.35 2.74 19.93
N PRO A 63 14.77 1.66 19.37
CA PRO A 63 13.33 1.55 19.11
C PRO A 63 12.50 1.14 20.33
N ASP A 64 13.08 1.03 21.51
CA ASP A 64 12.34 0.73 22.75
C ASP A 64 11.60 1.97 23.26
N ILE A 65 10.37 1.77 23.68
CA ILE A 65 9.48 2.83 24.14
C ILE A 65 9.57 2.97 25.65
N THR A 66 9.75 4.22 26.11
CA THR A 66 9.78 4.61 27.53
C THR A 66 8.53 5.40 27.91
N LEU A 67 8.26 5.56 29.21
CA LEU A 67 7.17 6.43 29.70
C LEU A 67 7.40 7.89 29.32
N ASP A 68 8.66 8.34 29.28
CA ASP A 68 9.01 9.69 28.84
C ASP A 68 8.69 9.91 27.34
N ASP A 69 8.87 8.89 26.49
CA ASP A 69 8.48 8.97 25.09
C ASP A 69 6.96 9.12 24.95
N ILE A 70 6.19 8.39 25.74
CA ILE A 70 4.72 8.50 25.77
C ILE A 70 4.31 9.91 26.20
N ALA A 71 4.90 10.44 27.27
CA ALA A 71 4.59 11.78 27.76
C ALA A 71 4.88 12.86 26.70
N ARG A 72 6.01 12.76 25.99
CA ARG A 72 6.36 13.66 24.88
C ARG A 72 5.46 13.48 23.67
N ALA A 73 5.17 12.24 23.26
CA ALA A 73 4.29 11.95 22.14
C ALA A 73 2.88 12.51 22.34
N ARG A 74 2.35 12.46 23.57
CA ARG A 74 1.07 13.05 23.96
C ARG A 74 1.02 14.55 23.72
N GLN A 75 2.14 15.25 23.96
CA GLN A 75 2.24 16.69 23.67
C GLN A 75 2.32 16.99 22.17
N LEU A 76 3.03 16.15 21.40
CA LEU A 76 3.28 16.37 19.97
C LEU A 76 2.13 15.89 19.08
N ALA A 77 1.36 14.90 19.53
CA ALA A 77 0.22 14.32 18.81
C ALA A 77 -0.97 14.11 19.76
N PRO A 78 -1.62 15.18 20.24
CA PRO A 78 -2.73 15.08 21.21
C PRO A 78 -3.94 14.32 20.66
N SER A 79 -4.10 14.23 19.35
CA SER A 79 -5.15 13.39 18.70
C SER A 79 -4.98 11.89 18.96
N LEU A 80 -3.82 11.43 19.42
CA LEU A 80 -3.52 10.05 19.77
C LEU A 80 -3.50 9.81 21.29
N ALA A 81 -3.88 10.78 22.11
CA ALA A 81 -3.73 10.74 23.57
C ALA A 81 -4.37 9.50 24.21
N GLY A 82 -5.58 9.09 23.78
CA GLY A 82 -6.25 7.89 24.32
C GLY A 82 -5.48 6.59 24.08
N GLY A 83 -4.85 6.44 22.90
CA GLY A 83 -3.99 5.28 22.63
C GLY A 83 -2.72 5.28 23.47
N TYR A 84 -2.12 6.45 23.68
CA TYR A 84 -0.95 6.59 24.56
C TYR A 84 -1.26 6.28 26.02
N GLU A 85 -2.44 6.68 26.52
CA GLU A 85 -2.89 6.41 27.88
C GLU A 85 -3.11 4.91 28.14
N LEU A 86 -3.70 4.21 27.18
CA LEU A 86 -3.87 2.76 27.25
C LEU A 86 -2.51 2.03 27.26
N LEU A 87 -1.58 2.47 26.40
CA LEU A 87 -0.22 1.94 26.37
C LEU A 87 0.51 2.15 27.70
N GLU A 88 0.45 3.37 28.24
CA GLU A 88 1.04 3.72 29.54
C GLU A 88 0.51 2.83 30.66
N THR A 89 -0.82 2.65 30.71
CA THR A 89 -1.49 1.79 31.71
C THR A 89 -0.98 0.34 31.65
N ASP A 90 -0.86 -0.21 30.44
CA ASP A 90 -0.38 -1.58 30.26
C ASP A 90 1.11 -1.74 30.58
N MET A 91 1.91 -0.71 30.27
CA MET A 91 3.34 -0.68 30.63
C MET A 91 3.52 -0.67 32.15
N LEU A 92 2.76 0.16 32.87
CA LEU A 92 2.79 0.26 34.33
C LEU A 92 2.29 -1.05 34.98
N ALA A 93 1.27 -1.70 34.38
CA ALA A 93 0.77 -3.00 34.84
C ALA A 93 1.71 -4.17 34.50
N ASN A 94 2.86 -3.90 33.85
CA ASN A 94 3.86 -4.89 33.47
C ASN A 94 3.31 -6.06 32.65
N ARG A 95 2.32 -5.81 31.79
CA ARG A 95 1.73 -6.84 30.93
C ARG A 95 2.74 -7.33 29.88
N PRO A 96 2.75 -8.63 29.54
CA PRO A 96 3.64 -9.16 28.48
C PRO A 96 3.25 -8.67 27.07
N LYS A 97 1.95 -8.56 26.78
CA LYS A 97 1.40 -7.90 25.60
C LYS A 97 0.86 -6.55 26.02
N VAL A 98 1.27 -5.51 25.31
CA VAL A 98 0.99 -4.13 25.63
C VAL A 98 0.16 -3.54 24.48
N PHE A 99 -0.93 -2.86 24.81
CA PHE A 99 -1.84 -2.25 23.86
C PHE A 99 -1.18 -1.05 23.10
N PRO A 100 -1.52 -0.84 21.83
CA PRO A 100 -2.37 -1.67 20.97
C PRO A 100 -1.60 -2.75 20.20
N ALA A 101 -0.33 -2.56 19.92
CA ALA A 101 0.50 -3.48 19.15
C ALA A 101 1.96 -3.35 19.62
N PHE A 102 2.14 -3.46 20.94
CA PHE A 102 3.45 -3.42 21.58
C PHE A 102 3.67 -4.70 22.38
N ILE A 103 4.92 -5.15 22.42
CA ILE A 103 5.32 -6.35 23.17
C ILE A 103 6.62 -6.10 23.93
N ARG A 104 6.84 -6.87 24.99
CA ARG A 104 8.11 -6.87 25.71
C ARG A 104 9.12 -7.76 25.02
N GLY A 105 10.30 -7.22 24.76
CA GLY A 105 11.43 -7.97 24.24
C GLY A 105 12.10 -8.82 25.32
N ALA A 106 13.04 -9.67 24.91
CA ALA A 106 13.82 -10.54 25.79
C ALA A 106 14.62 -9.76 26.86
N ASN A 107 14.90 -8.50 26.62
CA ASN A 107 15.58 -7.59 27.55
C ASN A 107 14.60 -6.86 28.52
N GLY A 108 13.30 -7.18 28.49
CA GLY A 108 12.25 -6.58 29.33
C GLY A 108 11.75 -5.21 28.86
N LYS A 109 12.34 -4.61 27.83
CA LYS A 109 11.92 -3.33 27.26
C LYS A 109 10.69 -3.51 26.36
N VAL A 110 9.91 -2.44 26.16
CA VAL A 110 8.72 -2.44 25.31
C VAL A 110 9.06 -1.95 23.93
N TYR A 111 8.58 -2.65 22.90
CA TYR A 111 8.82 -2.36 21.50
C TYR A 111 7.52 -2.42 20.71
N PRO A 112 7.37 -1.60 19.62
CA PRO A 112 6.33 -1.83 18.63
C PRO A 112 6.56 -3.18 17.93
N ILE A 113 5.48 -3.82 17.47
CA ILE A 113 5.59 -5.06 16.71
C ILE A 113 5.90 -4.81 15.22
N HIS A 114 5.61 -3.61 14.72
CA HIS A 114 5.99 -3.22 13.37
C HIS A 114 7.49 -2.97 13.26
N PHE A 115 8.01 -3.13 12.04
CA PHE A 115 9.45 -3.00 11.79
C PHE A 115 9.90 -1.54 11.93
N PHE A 116 11.03 -1.34 12.57
CA PHE A 116 11.57 -0.01 12.89
C PHE A 116 12.28 0.71 11.71
N GLY A 117 12.42 0.08 10.54
CA GLY A 117 13.18 0.66 9.42
C GLY A 117 12.63 1.99 8.92
N TYR A 118 11.32 2.14 8.82
CA TYR A 118 10.67 3.40 8.42
C TYR A 118 10.78 4.49 9.50
N PRO A 119 10.46 4.23 10.77
CA PRO A 119 10.73 5.16 11.87
C PRO A 119 12.19 5.59 11.96
N MET A 120 13.14 4.68 11.77
CA MET A 120 14.57 4.98 11.75
C MET A 120 14.93 6.01 10.66
N MET A 121 14.35 5.86 9.45
CA MET A 121 14.54 6.85 8.38
C MET A 121 13.90 8.20 8.73
N ALA A 122 12.79 8.21 9.47
CA ALA A 122 12.09 9.41 9.88
C ALA A 122 12.72 10.11 11.08
N ALA A 123 13.52 9.42 11.90
CA ALA A 123 14.09 9.97 13.14
C ALA A 123 14.99 11.19 12.92
N LEU A 124 15.86 11.17 11.90
CA LEU A 124 16.70 12.32 11.59
C LEU A 124 15.90 13.54 11.11
N PRO A 125 15.02 13.45 10.09
CA PRO A 125 14.15 14.56 9.73
C PRO A 125 13.28 15.06 10.90
N PHE A 126 12.79 14.16 11.75
CA PHE A 126 12.03 14.50 12.95
C PHE A 126 12.83 15.40 13.89
N ALA A 127 14.05 15.00 14.26
CA ALA A 127 14.92 15.78 15.12
C ALA A 127 15.27 17.15 14.50
N MET A 128 15.50 17.20 13.19
CA MET A 128 15.79 18.46 12.49
C MET A 128 14.58 19.41 12.50
N LEU A 129 13.40 18.92 12.18
CA LEU A 129 12.16 19.71 12.19
C LEU A 129 11.83 20.20 13.59
N GLN A 130 11.97 19.35 14.60
CA GLN A 130 11.74 19.73 16.00
C GLN A 130 12.68 20.87 16.45
N ARG A 131 13.97 20.78 16.12
CA ARG A 131 14.95 21.84 16.42
C ARG A 131 14.64 23.14 15.69
N ALA A 132 14.06 23.06 14.49
CA ALA A 132 13.63 24.22 13.71
C ALA A 132 12.29 24.81 14.17
N GLY A 133 11.64 24.27 15.21
CA GLY A 133 10.31 24.70 15.66
C GLY A 133 9.18 24.37 14.68
N LEU A 134 9.40 23.43 13.75
CA LEU A 134 8.43 22.97 12.77
C LEU A 134 7.71 21.69 13.26
N PRO A 135 6.51 21.36 12.74
CA PRO A 135 5.79 20.16 13.10
C PRO A 135 6.64 18.89 12.84
N PRO A 136 7.12 18.19 13.90
CA PRO A 136 8.17 17.18 13.75
C PRO A 136 7.68 15.94 12.99
N PHE A 137 6.41 15.59 13.09
CA PHE A 137 5.85 14.44 12.35
C PHE A 137 5.71 14.67 10.83
N LYS A 138 5.94 15.89 10.31
CA LYS A 138 6.20 16.10 8.87
C LYS A 138 7.43 15.32 8.38
N ALA A 139 8.25 14.78 9.28
CA ALA A 139 9.32 13.84 8.96
C ALA A 139 8.86 12.67 8.09
N PHE A 140 7.65 12.15 8.31
CA PHE A 140 7.07 11.09 7.48
C PHE A 140 6.88 11.53 6.03
N GLN A 141 6.35 12.75 5.81
CA GLN A 141 6.24 13.32 4.46
C GLN A 141 7.60 13.54 3.81
N VAL A 142 8.59 13.99 4.59
CA VAL A 142 9.98 14.16 4.10
C VAL A 142 10.53 12.83 3.61
N VAL A 143 10.38 11.75 4.38
CA VAL A 143 10.84 10.41 3.98
C VAL A 143 10.07 9.90 2.77
N ASN A 144 8.73 9.98 2.77
CA ASN A 144 7.89 9.54 1.66
C ASN A 144 8.31 10.23 0.35
N LEU A 145 8.44 11.56 0.38
CA LEU A 145 8.80 12.33 -0.81
C LEU A 145 10.29 12.26 -1.17
N ALA A 146 11.18 11.94 -0.21
CA ALA A 146 12.56 11.59 -0.53
C ALA A 146 12.63 10.33 -1.41
N PHE A 147 11.81 9.30 -1.13
CA PHE A 147 11.72 8.13 -2.00
C PHE A 147 11.06 8.41 -3.35
N VAL A 148 10.08 9.32 -3.41
CA VAL A 148 9.55 9.83 -4.70
C VAL A 148 10.62 10.60 -5.48
N PHE A 149 11.48 11.35 -4.81
CA PHE A 149 12.64 11.98 -5.44
C PHE A 149 13.62 10.95 -6.02
N VAL A 150 13.96 9.91 -5.24
CA VAL A 150 14.79 8.78 -5.71
C VAL A 150 14.12 8.09 -6.91
N LEU A 151 12.80 7.89 -6.88
CA LEU A 151 12.05 7.37 -8.03
C LEU A 151 12.19 8.27 -9.27
N GLY A 152 12.11 9.58 -9.09
CA GLY A 152 12.36 10.52 -10.20
C GLY A 152 13.75 10.37 -10.81
N LEU A 153 14.78 10.18 -9.98
CA LEU A 153 16.15 9.92 -10.45
C LEU A 153 16.26 8.56 -11.17
N ALA A 154 15.62 7.51 -10.62
CA ALA A 154 15.58 6.19 -11.24
C ALA A 154 14.85 6.23 -12.62
N LEU A 155 13.73 6.94 -12.71
CA LEU A 155 13.01 7.17 -13.96
C LEU A 155 13.86 7.94 -14.98
N ARG A 156 14.59 8.96 -14.53
CA ARG A 156 15.52 9.69 -15.39
C ARG A 156 16.65 8.80 -15.90
N HIS A 157 17.23 7.96 -15.05
CA HIS A 157 18.21 6.97 -15.45
C HIS A 157 17.61 6.00 -16.48
N PHE A 158 16.40 5.52 -16.23
CA PHE A 158 15.69 4.56 -17.07
C PHE A 158 15.33 5.12 -18.45
N PHE A 159 14.80 6.34 -18.53
CA PHE A 159 14.36 6.96 -19.80
C PHE A 159 15.43 7.77 -20.51
N GLY A 160 16.47 8.23 -19.81
CA GLY A 160 17.44 9.19 -20.33
C GLY A 160 16.85 10.58 -20.65
N SER A 161 15.68 10.93 -20.10
CA SER A 161 14.89 12.14 -20.37
C SER A 161 14.26 12.67 -19.09
N GLY A 162 14.46 13.96 -18.81
CA GLY A 162 13.85 14.63 -17.66
C GLY A 162 12.33 14.78 -17.80
N ALA A 163 11.84 15.07 -18.99
CA ALA A 163 10.41 15.21 -19.25
C ALA A 163 9.66 13.88 -19.06
N ARG A 164 10.23 12.77 -19.56
CA ARG A 164 9.65 11.43 -19.37
C ARG A 164 9.72 10.97 -17.92
N ALA A 165 10.80 11.32 -17.22
CA ALA A 165 10.92 11.04 -15.79
C ALA A 165 9.85 11.77 -14.99
N LEU A 166 9.61 13.05 -15.27
CA LEU A 166 8.56 13.81 -14.61
C LEU A 166 7.17 13.23 -14.90
N ALA A 167 6.89 12.85 -16.15
CA ALA A 167 5.66 12.14 -16.50
C ALA A 167 5.50 10.81 -15.76
N GLY A 168 6.60 10.06 -15.56
CA GLY A 168 6.61 8.84 -14.76
C GLY A 168 6.33 9.09 -13.27
N VAL A 169 6.90 10.15 -12.69
CA VAL A 169 6.57 10.59 -11.31
C VAL A 169 5.10 10.97 -11.18
N THR A 170 4.59 11.76 -12.13
CA THR A 170 3.17 12.13 -12.18
C THR A 170 2.28 10.88 -12.24
N LEU A 171 2.64 9.92 -13.09
CA LEU A 171 1.89 8.67 -13.20
C LEU A 171 1.93 7.86 -11.90
N PHE A 172 3.08 7.76 -11.23
CA PHE A 172 3.18 7.14 -9.90
C PHE A 172 2.24 7.81 -8.89
N MET A 173 2.23 9.14 -8.85
CA MET A 173 1.32 9.88 -7.97
C MET A 173 -0.15 9.60 -8.30
N LEU A 174 -0.51 9.53 -9.58
CA LEU A 174 -1.85 9.21 -10.06
C LEU A 174 -2.22 7.71 -9.94
N CYS A 175 -1.27 6.83 -9.66
CA CYS A 175 -1.48 5.40 -9.42
C CYS A 175 -1.51 5.03 -7.92
N GLY A 176 -1.89 5.94 -7.04
CA GLY A 176 -2.02 5.74 -5.60
C GLY A 176 -1.05 6.59 -4.77
N GLY A 177 0.07 7.06 -5.33
CA GLY A 177 1.03 7.89 -4.60
C GLY A 177 0.41 9.11 -3.94
N TRP A 178 -0.60 9.71 -4.59
CA TRP A 178 -1.33 10.87 -4.07
C TRP A 178 -2.10 10.59 -2.79
N LEU A 179 -2.58 9.37 -2.56
CA LEU A 179 -3.33 8.98 -1.37
C LEU A 179 -2.41 8.77 -0.15
N TYR A 180 -1.18 8.30 -0.39
CA TYR A 180 -0.31 7.78 0.67
C TYR A 180 0.91 8.65 1.01
N TRP A 181 1.25 9.67 0.22
CA TRP A 181 2.45 10.48 0.48
C TRP A 181 2.37 11.32 1.75
N THR A 182 1.15 11.66 2.22
CA THR A 182 0.93 12.41 3.47
C THR A 182 0.87 11.53 4.71
N TRP A 183 0.79 10.21 4.53
CA TRP A 183 0.60 9.27 5.64
C TRP A 183 1.86 9.11 6.49
N SER A 184 1.63 8.78 7.79
CA SER A 184 2.67 8.37 8.72
C SER A 184 3.05 6.89 8.60
N SER A 185 2.76 6.26 7.48
CA SER A 185 2.97 4.83 7.20
C SER A 185 3.82 4.61 5.95
N PRO A 186 4.48 3.44 5.80
CA PRO A 186 5.54 3.21 4.81
C PRO A 186 5.05 2.88 3.39
N GLU A 187 3.76 2.95 3.09
CA GLU A 187 3.18 2.54 1.81
C GLU A 187 3.81 3.29 0.63
N CYS A 188 3.95 4.61 0.76
CA CYS A 188 4.58 5.44 -0.30
C CYS A 188 6.07 5.09 -0.47
N VAL A 189 6.79 4.87 0.62
CA VAL A 189 8.20 4.43 0.60
C VAL A 189 8.31 3.06 -0.06
N GLY A 190 7.48 2.08 0.37
CA GLY A 190 7.48 0.73 -0.18
C GLY A 190 7.24 0.72 -1.69
N ALA A 191 6.22 1.44 -2.15
CA ALA A 191 5.88 1.54 -3.57
C ALA A 191 6.97 2.26 -4.39
N ALA A 192 7.44 3.43 -3.95
CA ALA A 192 8.46 4.19 -4.66
C ALA A 192 9.81 3.46 -4.71
N ALA A 193 10.21 2.79 -3.61
CA ALA A 193 11.44 2.03 -3.55
C ALA A 193 11.37 0.75 -4.38
N LEU A 194 10.24 0.02 -4.37
CA LEU A 194 10.05 -1.16 -5.21
C LEU A 194 10.11 -0.80 -6.70
N LEU A 195 9.37 0.23 -7.11
CA LEU A 195 9.40 0.68 -8.52
C LEU A 195 10.79 1.17 -8.93
N SER A 196 11.46 1.97 -8.09
CA SER A 196 12.85 2.40 -8.32
C SER A 196 13.80 1.22 -8.43
N GLY A 197 13.61 0.24 -7.54
CA GLY A 197 14.36 -1.02 -7.54
C GLY A 197 14.27 -1.74 -8.87
N LEU A 198 13.06 -1.95 -9.39
CA LEU A 198 12.82 -2.61 -10.69
C LEU A 198 13.43 -1.82 -11.85
N LEU A 199 13.22 -0.49 -11.88
CA LEU A 199 13.77 0.39 -12.91
C LEU A 199 15.28 0.33 -12.96
N LEU A 200 15.96 0.46 -11.82
CA LEU A 200 17.42 0.48 -11.73
C LEU A 200 18.02 -0.92 -11.97
N PHE A 201 17.41 -1.96 -11.40
CA PHE A 201 17.91 -3.34 -11.57
C PHE A 201 17.91 -3.76 -13.04
N CYS A 202 16.83 -3.44 -13.77
CA CYS A 202 16.68 -3.77 -15.18
C CYS A 202 17.36 -2.77 -16.14
N SER A 203 17.94 -1.66 -15.66
CA SER A 203 18.55 -0.63 -16.52
C SER A 203 20.06 -0.39 -16.28
N GLY A 204 20.73 -1.33 -15.60
CA GLY A 204 22.20 -1.33 -15.48
C GLY A 204 22.76 -0.82 -14.15
N ALA A 205 21.91 -0.52 -13.17
CA ALA A 205 22.30 -0.17 -11.80
C ALA A 205 21.76 -1.18 -10.75
N PRO A 206 22.06 -2.50 -10.90
CA PRO A 206 21.39 -3.54 -10.14
C PRO A 206 21.67 -3.49 -8.63
N VAL A 207 22.85 -3.01 -8.21
CA VAL A 207 23.17 -2.87 -6.78
C VAL A 207 22.25 -1.84 -6.11
N ALA A 208 22.15 -0.64 -6.71
CA ALA A 208 21.27 0.40 -6.19
C ALA A 208 19.80 -0.05 -6.21
N GLY A 209 19.36 -0.73 -7.29
CA GLY A 209 18.01 -1.28 -7.38
C GLY A 209 17.69 -2.29 -6.29
N ALA A 210 18.61 -3.23 -6.03
CA ALA A 210 18.43 -4.25 -5.00
C ALA A 210 18.47 -3.68 -3.58
N LEU A 211 19.33 -2.69 -3.31
CA LEU A 211 19.38 -1.99 -2.02
C LEU A 211 18.06 -1.25 -1.72
N LEU A 212 17.50 -0.56 -2.71
CA LEU A 212 16.18 0.10 -2.56
C LEU A 212 15.06 -0.90 -2.28
N ALA A 213 15.06 -2.04 -2.99
CA ALA A 213 14.11 -3.11 -2.72
C ALA A 213 14.30 -3.72 -1.32
N GLY A 214 15.56 -3.84 -0.85
CA GLY A 214 15.88 -4.27 0.50
C GLY A 214 15.35 -3.31 1.57
N LEU A 215 15.48 -1.99 1.36
CA LEU A 215 14.91 -0.99 2.25
C LEU A 215 13.36 -1.05 2.26
N ALA A 216 12.73 -1.26 1.12
CA ALA A 216 11.29 -1.46 1.04
C ALA A 216 10.84 -2.73 1.79
N ALA A 217 11.59 -3.82 1.66
CA ALA A 217 11.31 -5.10 2.31
C ALA A 217 11.46 -5.06 3.83
N GLN A 218 12.20 -4.09 4.39
CA GLN A 218 12.29 -3.89 5.84
C GLN A 218 10.93 -3.57 6.47
N GLN A 219 10.04 -2.89 5.75
CA GLN A 219 8.71 -2.50 6.25
C GLN A 219 7.58 -3.36 5.67
N ASN A 220 7.72 -3.75 4.40
CA ASN A 220 6.78 -4.60 3.70
C ASN A 220 7.47 -5.91 3.32
N PRO A 221 7.54 -6.92 4.22
CA PRO A 221 8.36 -8.12 4.02
C PRO A 221 8.06 -8.88 2.73
N THR A 222 6.83 -8.79 2.21
CA THR A 222 6.45 -9.43 0.95
C THR A 222 7.25 -8.92 -0.24
N ILE A 223 7.85 -7.73 -0.16
CA ILE A 223 8.72 -7.18 -1.22
C ILE A 223 9.99 -8.03 -1.39
N VAL A 224 10.32 -8.91 -0.46
CA VAL A 224 11.41 -9.90 -0.61
C VAL A 224 11.29 -10.72 -1.89
N PHE A 225 10.10 -10.94 -2.43
CA PHE A 225 9.89 -11.57 -3.73
C PHE A 225 10.56 -10.82 -4.88
N PHE A 226 10.92 -9.55 -4.73
CA PHE A 226 11.76 -8.81 -5.67
C PHE A 226 13.04 -9.57 -6.02
N PHE A 227 13.69 -10.21 -5.04
CA PHE A 227 14.96 -10.90 -5.23
C PHE A 227 14.85 -12.15 -6.13
N VAL A 228 13.64 -12.64 -6.34
CA VAL A 228 13.32 -13.70 -7.30
C VAL A 228 12.87 -13.12 -8.64
N PHE A 229 11.94 -12.18 -8.61
CA PHE A 229 11.27 -11.71 -9.83
C PHE A 229 12.12 -10.71 -10.64
N ALA A 230 12.89 -9.82 -10.00
CA ALA A 230 13.70 -8.83 -10.72
C ALA A 230 14.76 -9.46 -11.63
N PRO A 231 15.52 -10.50 -11.22
CA PRO A 231 16.41 -11.24 -12.12
C PRO A 231 15.67 -11.86 -13.31
N LEU A 232 14.52 -12.50 -13.08
CA LEU A 232 13.70 -13.11 -14.13
C LEU A 232 13.22 -12.06 -15.14
N MET A 233 12.75 -10.92 -14.65
CA MET A 233 12.31 -9.80 -15.51
C MET A 233 13.50 -9.21 -16.30
N ALA A 234 14.67 -9.06 -15.68
CA ALA A 234 15.87 -8.58 -16.37
C ALA A 234 16.24 -9.51 -17.55
N VAL A 235 16.20 -10.85 -17.32
CA VAL A 235 16.46 -11.84 -18.38
C VAL A 235 15.36 -11.79 -19.44
N ALA A 236 14.09 -11.77 -19.07
CA ALA A 236 12.97 -11.66 -20.00
C ALA A 236 13.01 -10.37 -20.84
N ALA A 237 13.52 -9.27 -20.27
CA ALA A 237 13.77 -8.01 -20.98
C ALA A 237 15.04 -8.05 -21.87
N GLY A 238 15.75 -9.19 -21.95
CA GLY A 238 16.94 -9.38 -22.79
C GLY A 238 18.24 -8.96 -22.15
N SER A 239 18.29 -8.67 -20.86
CA SER A 239 19.50 -8.36 -20.10
C SER A 239 20.25 -9.64 -19.72
N ARG A 240 21.59 -9.57 -19.68
CA ARG A 240 22.41 -10.64 -19.10
C ARG A 240 22.68 -10.33 -17.63
N LEU A 241 22.48 -11.32 -16.76
CA LEU A 241 22.88 -11.21 -15.37
C LEU A 241 24.40 -11.20 -15.27
N THR A 242 24.95 -10.25 -14.52
CA THR A 242 26.38 -10.07 -14.30
C THR A 242 26.68 -10.24 -12.81
N ARG A 243 27.97 -10.32 -12.43
CA ARG A 243 28.39 -10.36 -11.02
C ARG A 243 27.78 -9.22 -10.19
N ARG A 244 27.59 -8.02 -10.79
CA ARG A 244 26.95 -6.89 -10.09
C ARG A 244 25.50 -7.17 -9.69
N HIS A 245 24.74 -7.94 -10.48
CA HIS A 245 23.36 -8.32 -10.12
C HIS A 245 23.39 -9.21 -8.87
N PHE A 246 24.25 -10.25 -8.83
CA PHE A 246 24.33 -11.14 -7.68
C PHE A 246 24.84 -10.44 -6.42
N LEU A 247 25.84 -9.56 -6.54
CA LEU A 247 26.29 -8.72 -5.42
C LEU A 247 25.18 -7.79 -4.93
N GLY A 248 24.41 -7.20 -5.85
CA GLY A 248 23.25 -6.39 -5.50
C GLY A 248 22.18 -7.19 -4.76
N LEU A 249 21.83 -8.36 -5.26
CA LEU A 249 20.86 -9.25 -4.59
C LEU A 249 21.33 -9.61 -3.17
N ALA A 250 22.58 -10.02 -3.00
CA ALA A 250 23.12 -10.34 -1.68
C ALA A 250 23.07 -9.13 -0.73
N ALA A 251 23.48 -7.95 -1.20
CA ALA A 251 23.44 -6.72 -0.41
C ALA A 251 22.00 -6.31 -0.06
N GLY A 252 21.06 -6.39 -1.01
CA GLY A 252 19.67 -6.08 -0.78
C GLY A 252 19.00 -7.05 0.21
N ILE A 253 19.28 -8.34 0.11
CA ILE A 253 18.82 -9.35 1.08
C ILE A 253 19.38 -9.06 2.47
N ALA A 254 20.68 -8.71 2.57
CA ALA A 254 21.29 -8.36 3.85
C ALA A 254 20.60 -7.14 4.50
N VAL A 255 20.27 -6.11 3.70
CA VAL A 255 19.52 -4.95 4.18
C VAL A 255 18.11 -5.34 4.61
N ALA A 256 17.38 -6.15 3.83
CA ALA A 256 16.05 -6.63 4.16
C ALA A 256 16.01 -7.47 5.46
N ALA A 257 17.09 -8.17 5.76
CA ALA A 257 17.19 -9.07 6.92
C ALA A 257 17.36 -8.34 8.27
N ILE A 258 17.74 -7.05 8.28
CA ILE A 258 18.05 -6.32 9.52
C ILE A 258 16.88 -6.34 10.52
N PRO A 259 15.65 -5.87 10.20
CA PRO A 259 14.56 -5.89 11.17
C PRO A 259 14.09 -7.31 11.54
N PRO A 260 13.94 -8.28 10.62
CA PRO A 260 13.62 -9.65 11.00
C PRO A 260 14.63 -10.29 11.95
N LEU A 261 15.93 -10.04 11.77
CA LEU A 261 16.96 -10.54 12.70
C LEU A 261 16.87 -9.89 14.07
N PHE A 262 16.60 -8.57 14.14
CA PHE A 262 16.32 -7.89 15.39
C PHE A 262 15.11 -8.52 16.10
N ASN A 263 14.02 -8.73 15.37
CA ASN A 263 12.80 -9.33 15.91
C ASN A 263 13.06 -10.76 16.42
N LEU A 264 13.86 -11.54 15.71
CA LEU A 264 14.24 -12.88 16.15
C LEU A 264 14.97 -12.86 17.51
N VAL A 265 15.89 -11.90 17.69
CA VAL A 265 16.64 -11.74 18.94
C VAL A 265 15.75 -11.25 20.08
N GLN A 266 14.87 -10.26 19.82
CA GLN A 266 14.04 -9.66 20.87
C GLN A 266 12.77 -10.47 21.19
N PHE A 267 12.16 -11.11 20.20
CA PHE A 267 10.83 -11.71 20.33
C PHE A 267 10.82 -13.22 20.03
N GLY A 268 11.93 -13.81 19.60
CA GLY A 268 11.97 -15.22 19.15
C GLY A 268 11.23 -15.47 17.84
N ALA A 269 10.85 -14.43 17.11
CA ALA A 269 10.08 -14.50 15.86
C ALA A 269 10.62 -13.54 14.82
N LEU A 270 10.74 -13.97 13.56
CA LEU A 270 11.17 -13.10 12.45
C LEU A 270 10.14 -12.00 12.14
N ASN A 271 8.87 -12.30 12.32
CA ASN A 271 7.76 -11.39 12.05
C ASN A 271 6.64 -11.58 13.10
N PRO A 272 6.66 -10.81 14.20
CA PRO A 272 5.63 -10.88 15.24
C PRO A 272 4.21 -10.57 14.72
N ILE A 273 4.08 -9.66 13.72
CA ILE A 273 2.79 -9.33 13.11
C ILE A 273 2.18 -10.56 12.45
N ALA A 274 2.97 -11.31 11.68
CA ALA A 274 2.49 -12.53 11.03
C ALA A 274 2.05 -13.60 12.05
N GLN A 275 2.65 -13.64 13.22
CA GLN A 275 2.25 -14.58 14.27
C GLN A 275 0.99 -14.14 15.04
N LEU A 276 0.82 -12.84 15.26
CA LEU A 276 -0.24 -12.31 16.13
C LEU A 276 -1.48 -11.86 15.35
N PHE A 277 -1.30 -11.39 14.11
CA PHE A 277 -2.33 -10.70 13.30
C PHE A 277 -2.49 -11.29 11.91
N SER A 278 -2.10 -12.56 11.70
CA SER A 278 -2.33 -13.23 10.43
C SER A 278 -2.86 -14.63 10.64
N ASP A 279 -3.75 -15.06 9.73
CA ASP A 279 -4.27 -16.41 9.65
C ASP A 279 -4.28 -16.85 8.18
N SER A 280 -3.54 -17.91 7.87
CA SER A 280 -3.47 -18.44 6.51
C SER A 280 -4.82 -18.95 5.97
N ARG A 281 -5.77 -19.29 6.86
CA ARG A 281 -7.14 -19.68 6.48
C ARG A 281 -7.95 -18.54 5.86
N LEU A 282 -7.48 -17.29 6.02
CA LEU A 282 -8.09 -16.11 5.41
C LEU A 282 -7.72 -15.95 3.93
N ILE A 283 -6.70 -16.67 3.45
CA ILE A 283 -6.31 -16.62 2.03
C ILE A 283 -7.37 -17.36 1.23
N GLY A 284 -8.29 -16.63 0.61
CA GLY A 284 -9.39 -17.15 -0.16
C GLY A 284 -9.55 -16.47 -1.51
N ILE A 285 -10.37 -17.05 -2.35
CA ILE A 285 -10.61 -16.53 -3.72
C ILE A 285 -11.37 -15.20 -3.66
N VAL A 286 -12.27 -15.01 -2.70
CA VAL A 286 -13.06 -13.78 -2.55
C VAL A 286 -12.16 -12.61 -2.14
N ARG A 287 -11.25 -12.81 -1.15
CA ARG A 287 -10.25 -11.80 -0.80
C ARG A 287 -9.31 -11.50 -1.97
N LEU A 288 -8.87 -12.53 -2.71
CA LEU A 288 -8.00 -12.33 -3.87
C LEU A 288 -8.71 -11.55 -4.98
N GLN A 289 -9.97 -11.86 -5.28
CA GLN A 289 -10.79 -11.09 -6.23
C GLN A 289 -10.96 -9.64 -5.75
N SER A 290 -11.26 -9.44 -4.48
CA SER A 290 -11.39 -8.10 -3.89
C SER A 290 -10.09 -7.31 -3.96
N PHE A 291 -8.94 -7.94 -3.71
CA PHE A 291 -7.64 -7.27 -3.83
C PHE A 291 -7.43 -6.61 -5.20
N TYR A 292 -7.91 -7.27 -6.27
CA TYR A 292 -7.76 -6.76 -7.63
C TYR A 292 -8.95 -5.95 -8.12
N PHE A 293 -10.18 -6.36 -7.79
CA PHE A 293 -11.39 -5.94 -8.51
C PHE A 293 -12.47 -5.32 -7.63
N ASP A 294 -12.28 -5.21 -6.32
CA ASP A 294 -13.29 -4.58 -5.45
C ASP A 294 -13.56 -3.13 -5.88
N LEU A 295 -14.85 -2.75 -5.90
CA LEU A 295 -15.28 -1.44 -6.37
C LEU A 295 -15.05 -0.32 -5.34
N ASN A 296 -14.64 -0.64 -4.11
CA ASN A 296 -14.27 0.35 -3.09
C ASN A 296 -12.77 0.61 -3.05
N GLN A 297 -11.94 -0.46 -3.22
CA GLN A 297 -10.52 -0.35 -2.89
C GLN A 297 -9.60 -1.28 -3.72
N GLY A 298 -10.15 -1.98 -4.71
CA GLY A 298 -9.39 -2.90 -5.54
C GLY A 298 -8.31 -2.20 -6.37
N MET A 299 -7.28 -2.95 -6.76
CA MET A 299 -6.17 -2.44 -7.59
C MET A 299 -6.67 -1.78 -8.89
N ILE A 300 -7.75 -2.31 -9.47
CA ILE A 300 -8.33 -1.77 -10.72
C ILE A 300 -8.77 -0.32 -10.58
N LEU A 301 -9.19 0.11 -9.39
CA LEU A 301 -9.57 1.52 -9.16
C LEU A 301 -8.36 2.45 -9.15
N GLY A 302 -7.21 1.96 -8.67
CA GLY A 302 -5.99 2.77 -8.59
C GLY A 302 -5.24 2.89 -9.91
N ILE A 303 -5.28 1.85 -10.77
CA ILE A 303 -4.46 1.78 -11.99
C ILE A 303 -5.22 1.34 -13.26
N PRO A 304 -6.46 1.80 -13.52
CA PRO A 304 -7.28 1.28 -14.61
C PRO A 304 -6.65 1.45 -16.00
N ALA A 305 -6.11 2.61 -16.29
CA ALA A 305 -5.48 2.88 -17.59
C ALA A 305 -4.18 2.08 -17.79
N VAL A 306 -3.41 1.89 -16.73
CA VAL A 306 -2.16 1.11 -16.76
C VAL A 306 -2.46 -0.36 -16.99
N LEU A 307 -3.47 -0.93 -16.32
CA LEU A 307 -3.94 -2.30 -16.54
C LEU A 307 -4.45 -2.50 -17.96
N ALA A 308 -5.29 -1.60 -18.46
CA ALA A 308 -5.81 -1.66 -19.83
C ALA A 308 -4.66 -1.64 -20.87
N ALA A 309 -3.70 -0.73 -20.70
CA ALA A 309 -2.55 -0.64 -21.58
C ALA A 309 -1.67 -1.90 -21.55
N LEU A 310 -1.49 -2.50 -20.38
CA LEU A 310 -0.75 -3.75 -20.23
C LEU A 310 -1.47 -4.91 -20.94
N LEU A 311 -2.78 -5.06 -20.78
CA LEU A 311 -3.57 -6.09 -21.47
C LEU A 311 -3.46 -5.96 -22.99
N PHE A 312 -3.49 -4.73 -23.52
CA PHE A 312 -3.25 -4.49 -24.94
C PHE A 312 -1.85 -4.92 -25.39
N SER A 313 -0.84 -4.78 -24.53
CA SER A 313 0.56 -5.14 -24.85
C SER A 313 0.80 -6.65 -24.91
N LEU A 314 -0.06 -7.48 -24.29
CA LEU A 314 0.05 -8.94 -24.32
C LEU A 314 -0.03 -9.52 -25.73
N ARG A 315 -0.54 -8.77 -26.72
CA ARG A 315 -0.51 -9.14 -28.13
C ARG A 315 0.91 -9.23 -28.72
N GLN A 316 1.91 -8.61 -28.07
CA GLN A 316 3.31 -8.62 -28.50
C GLN A 316 4.10 -9.65 -27.68
N ARG A 317 4.55 -10.76 -28.31
CA ARG A 317 5.24 -11.88 -27.64
C ARG A 317 6.40 -11.47 -26.73
N ALA A 318 7.21 -10.46 -27.13
CA ALA A 318 8.35 -10.00 -26.34
C ALA A 318 7.92 -9.23 -25.07
N ALA A 319 6.81 -8.52 -25.12
CA ALA A 319 6.23 -7.80 -23.97
C ALA A 319 5.45 -8.74 -23.06
N ALA A 320 4.85 -9.79 -23.62
CA ALA A 320 4.00 -10.75 -22.90
C ALA A 320 4.75 -11.45 -21.76
N ALA A 321 6.00 -11.87 -21.99
CA ALA A 321 6.79 -12.55 -20.96
C ALA A 321 7.06 -11.65 -19.73
N VAL A 322 7.45 -10.40 -19.96
CA VAL A 322 7.66 -9.44 -18.84
C VAL A 322 6.34 -9.11 -18.16
N ALA A 323 5.27 -8.91 -18.92
CA ALA A 323 3.94 -8.65 -18.36
C ALA A 323 3.43 -9.83 -17.52
N ALA A 324 3.60 -11.06 -17.97
CA ALA A 324 3.25 -12.25 -17.20
C ALA A 324 4.05 -12.36 -15.89
N LEU A 325 5.37 -12.11 -15.94
CA LEU A 325 6.20 -12.08 -14.73
C LEU A 325 5.77 -10.97 -13.77
N CYS A 326 5.39 -9.79 -14.27
CA CYS A 326 4.87 -8.71 -13.44
C CYS A 326 3.53 -9.08 -12.78
N LEU A 327 2.62 -9.74 -13.49
CA LEU A 327 1.36 -10.24 -12.93
C LEU A 327 1.60 -11.32 -11.88
N LEU A 328 2.52 -12.28 -12.13
CA LEU A 328 2.91 -13.28 -11.15
C LEU A 328 3.58 -12.65 -9.92
N PHE A 329 4.41 -11.62 -10.11
CA PHE A 329 5.01 -10.88 -9.00
C PHE A 329 3.94 -10.15 -8.18
N THR A 330 2.98 -9.49 -8.83
CA THR A 330 1.86 -8.87 -8.14
C THR A 330 1.06 -9.88 -7.30
N LEU A 331 0.84 -11.08 -7.84
CA LEU A 331 0.19 -12.17 -7.10
C LEU A 331 1.03 -12.63 -5.90
N ALA A 332 2.34 -12.80 -6.07
CA ALA A 332 3.24 -13.15 -4.96
C ALA A 332 3.26 -12.09 -3.86
N LEU A 333 3.13 -10.81 -4.22
CA LEU A 333 3.01 -9.71 -3.27
C LEU A 333 1.64 -9.71 -2.56
N ALA A 334 0.56 -10.06 -3.25
CA ALA A 334 -0.80 -10.05 -2.73
C ALA A 334 -1.06 -11.17 -1.70
N LEU A 335 -0.64 -12.40 -2.01
CA LEU A 335 -1.00 -13.59 -1.22
C LEU A 335 -0.72 -13.47 0.29
N PRO A 336 0.47 -13.02 0.75
CA PRO A 336 0.70 -12.87 2.19
C PRO A 336 -0.15 -11.75 2.83
N ALA A 337 -0.49 -10.70 2.07
CA ALA A 337 -1.35 -9.62 2.55
C ALA A 337 -2.77 -10.10 2.84
N LEU A 338 -3.27 -11.10 2.07
CA LEU A 338 -4.60 -11.66 2.28
C LEU A 338 -4.73 -12.44 3.59
N ALA A 339 -3.61 -12.87 4.20
CA ALA A 339 -3.60 -13.55 5.50
C ALA A 339 -3.77 -12.61 6.68
N VAL A 340 -3.58 -11.30 6.53
CA VAL A 340 -3.67 -10.31 7.60
C VAL A 340 -5.10 -10.18 8.07
N LEU A 341 -5.33 -10.17 9.39
CA LEU A 341 -6.67 -10.14 10.00
C LEU A 341 -7.47 -8.90 9.55
N ASN A 342 -6.88 -7.72 9.65
CA ASN A 342 -7.49 -6.46 9.22
C ASN A 342 -6.78 -5.96 7.93
N TRP A 343 -6.88 -6.76 6.87
CA TRP A 343 -6.12 -6.58 5.63
C TRP A 343 -6.50 -5.32 4.83
N ASN A 344 -7.72 -4.85 4.99
CA ASN A 344 -8.31 -3.73 4.25
C ASN A 344 -8.38 -2.43 5.05
N SER A 345 -7.92 -2.42 6.31
CA SER A 345 -7.98 -1.24 7.20
C SER A 345 -7.31 -0.01 6.59
N ALA A 346 -7.94 1.14 6.81
CA ALA A 346 -7.51 2.47 6.36
C ALA A 346 -7.28 2.58 4.84
N ALA A 347 -7.96 1.76 4.04
CA ALA A 347 -7.82 1.72 2.59
C ALA A 347 -8.77 2.68 1.89
N ALA A 348 -8.35 3.89 1.59
CA ALA A 348 -9.11 4.83 0.77
C ALA A 348 -8.73 4.69 -0.70
N GLY A 349 -9.71 4.37 -1.55
CA GLY A 349 -9.54 4.30 -2.99
C GLY A 349 -8.82 3.03 -3.46
N ILE A 350 -7.50 3.05 -3.63
CA ILE A 350 -6.72 1.82 -3.79
C ILE A 350 -6.21 1.38 -2.43
N MET A 351 -6.46 0.13 -2.05
CA MET A 351 -5.99 -0.45 -0.80
C MET A 351 -4.45 -0.35 -0.68
N ARG A 352 -3.95 -0.07 0.53
CA ARG A 352 -2.53 0.15 0.81
C ARG A 352 -1.61 -0.97 0.27
N TYR A 353 -2.01 -2.23 0.44
CA TYR A 353 -1.26 -3.37 -0.07
C TYR A 353 -1.35 -3.51 -1.59
N ALA A 354 -2.49 -3.20 -2.20
CA ALA A 354 -2.65 -3.19 -3.65
C ALA A 354 -1.86 -2.05 -4.29
N PHE A 355 -1.65 -0.94 -3.60
CA PHE A 355 -0.85 0.18 -4.10
C PHE A 355 0.60 -0.21 -4.37
N TRP A 356 1.33 -0.75 -3.38
CA TRP A 356 2.71 -1.15 -3.66
C TRP A 356 2.79 -2.45 -4.50
N ALA A 357 1.80 -3.35 -4.39
CA ALA A 357 1.71 -4.53 -5.25
C ALA A 357 1.42 -4.19 -6.73
N ALA A 358 0.89 -3.00 -7.04
CA ALA A 358 0.71 -2.52 -8.41
C ALA A 358 2.01 -2.06 -9.09
N MET A 359 3.10 -1.88 -8.35
CA MET A 359 4.35 -1.35 -8.92
C MET A 359 5.00 -2.22 -9.99
N PRO A 360 4.97 -3.58 -9.94
CA PRO A 360 5.39 -4.40 -11.07
C PRO A 360 4.58 -4.14 -12.35
N VAL A 361 3.27 -3.91 -12.24
CA VAL A 361 2.41 -3.60 -13.39
C VAL A 361 2.78 -2.22 -13.97
N LEU A 362 3.00 -1.24 -13.09
CA LEU A 362 3.46 0.09 -13.51
C LEU A 362 4.85 0.01 -14.16
N PHE A 363 5.76 -0.81 -13.64
CA PHE A 363 7.06 -1.06 -14.26
C PHE A 363 6.92 -1.63 -15.69
N ALA A 364 6.06 -2.64 -15.88
CA ALA A 364 5.81 -3.21 -17.21
C ALA A 364 5.29 -2.16 -18.20
N PHE A 365 4.38 -1.30 -17.76
CA PHE A 365 3.87 -0.20 -18.57
C PHE A 365 4.97 0.82 -18.92
N LEU A 366 5.81 1.22 -17.93
CA LEU A 366 6.93 2.12 -18.18
C LEU A 366 7.98 1.53 -19.15
N LEU A 367 8.20 0.21 -19.06
CA LEU A 367 9.06 -0.51 -20.00
C LEU A 367 8.49 -0.49 -21.43
N LEU A 368 7.18 -0.70 -21.57
CA LEU A 368 6.48 -0.55 -22.87
C LEU A 368 6.64 0.87 -23.42
N LEU A 369 6.41 1.89 -22.60
CA LEU A 369 6.60 3.29 -23.01
C LEU A 369 8.04 3.60 -23.43
N ARG A 370 9.03 2.99 -22.78
CA ARG A 370 10.43 3.11 -23.18
C ARG A 370 10.70 2.50 -24.56
N GLN A 371 10.10 1.35 -24.86
CA GLN A 371 10.26 0.64 -26.14
C GLN A 371 9.61 1.39 -27.30
N LEU A 372 8.50 2.08 -27.07
CA LEU A 372 7.81 2.87 -28.10
C LEU A 372 8.63 4.06 -28.63
N GLY A 373 9.64 4.50 -27.89
CA GLY A 373 10.53 5.60 -28.27
C GLY A 373 9.85 6.98 -28.36
N ARG A 374 8.71 7.10 -29.02
CA ARG A 374 7.84 8.29 -29.03
C ARG A 374 6.50 7.94 -28.42
N TRP A 375 6.04 8.75 -27.48
CA TRP A 375 4.72 8.59 -26.89
C TRP A 375 3.70 9.32 -27.75
N PRO A 376 2.72 8.64 -28.32
CA PRO A 376 1.62 9.33 -28.99
C PRO A 376 0.92 10.24 -27.99
N LEU A 377 0.91 11.54 -28.26
CA LEU A 377 0.36 12.53 -27.31
C LEU A 377 -1.10 12.22 -26.91
N PRO A 378 -1.99 11.80 -27.83
CA PRO A 378 -3.37 11.44 -27.45
C PRO A 378 -3.43 10.25 -26.47
N MET A 379 -2.59 9.22 -26.65
CA MET A 379 -2.53 8.07 -25.76
C MET A 379 -2.01 8.46 -24.38
N ALA A 380 -0.94 9.25 -24.33
CA ALA A 380 -0.39 9.72 -23.06
C ALA A 380 -1.40 10.60 -22.31
N ALA A 381 -2.10 11.50 -23.00
CA ALA A 381 -3.16 12.32 -22.44
C ALA A 381 -4.33 11.46 -21.93
N ALA A 382 -4.78 10.48 -22.69
CA ALA A 382 -5.85 9.57 -22.27
C ALA A 382 -5.48 8.80 -21.01
N VAL A 383 -4.26 8.25 -20.93
CA VAL A 383 -3.79 7.54 -19.71
C VAL A 383 -3.78 8.49 -18.51
N VAL A 384 -3.24 9.69 -18.66
CA VAL A 384 -3.18 10.68 -17.56
C VAL A 384 -4.59 11.10 -17.12
N LEU A 385 -5.49 11.37 -18.06
CA LEU A 385 -6.87 11.78 -17.75
C LEU A 385 -7.65 10.68 -17.04
N VAL A 386 -7.55 9.42 -17.50
CA VAL A 386 -8.22 8.28 -16.85
C VAL A 386 -7.66 8.07 -15.46
N GLN A 387 -6.32 8.12 -15.29
CA GLN A 387 -5.70 7.97 -13.98
C GLN A 387 -6.02 9.15 -13.04
N ALA A 388 -6.09 10.37 -13.54
CA ALA A 388 -6.51 11.53 -12.75
C ALA A 388 -7.98 11.40 -12.31
N GLY A 389 -8.85 10.93 -13.19
CA GLY A 389 -10.24 10.61 -12.85
C GLY A 389 -10.36 9.52 -11.79
N ALA A 390 -9.59 8.43 -11.93
CA ALA A 390 -9.53 7.36 -10.93
C ALA A 390 -9.04 7.87 -9.58
N MET A 391 -8.02 8.71 -9.57
CA MET A 391 -7.48 9.30 -8.34
C MET A 391 -8.44 10.31 -7.70
N ALA A 392 -9.15 11.11 -8.49
CA ALA A 392 -10.19 12.00 -8.01
C ALA A 392 -11.35 11.20 -7.37
N HIS A 393 -11.78 10.12 -8.01
CA HIS A 393 -12.75 9.18 -7.44
C HIS A 393 -12.26 8.57 -6.12
N ALA A 394 -11.03 8.04 -6.09
CA ALA A 394 -10.43 7.45 -4.90
C ALA A 394 -10.29 8.43 -3.72
N SER A 395 -10.18 9.73 -4.00
CA SER A 395 -10.06 10.79 -2.98
C SER A 395 -11.41 11.38 -2.55
N SER A 396 -12.54 10.90 -3.08
CA SER A 396 -13.85 11.50 -2.86
C SER A 396 -14.68 10.87 -1.73
N TYR A 397 -14.17 9.81 -1.09
CA TYR A 397 -14.87 9.10 -0.01
C TYR A 397 -13.87 8.62 1.05
N GLU A 398 -14.37 8.38 2.25
CA GLU A 398 -13.59 7.80 3.34
C GLU A 398 -13.57 6.26 3.24
N TYR A 399 -12.57 5.63 3.84
CA TYR A 399 -12.37 4.17 3.72
C TYR A 399 -13.47 3.34 4.42
N ILE A 400 -14.20 3.93 5.36
CA ILE A 400 -15.35 3.32 6.03
C ILE A 400 -16.69 3.59 5.31
N GLU A 401 -16.65 4.17 4.10
CA GLU A 401 -17.81 4.42 3.25
C GLU A 401 -17.72 3.60 1.97
N PHE A 402 -18.87 3.26 1.40
CA PHE A 402 -18.89 2.72 0.05
C PHE A 402 -18.45 3.79 -0.95
N SER A 403 -17.57 3.42 -1.87
CA SER A 403 -17.23 4.32 -2.97
C SER A 403 -18.48 4.73 -3.75
N PRO A 404 -18.50 5.91 -4.39
CA PRO A 404 -19.65 6.31 -5.23
C PRO A 404 -20.01 5.26 -6.29
N LEU A 405 -19.01 4.57 -6.86
CA LEU A 405 -19.22 3.50 -7.84
C LEU A 405 -19.85 2.26 -7.19
N ALA A 406 -19.31 1.80 -6.08
CA ALA A 406 -19.85 0.64 -5.35
C ALA A 406 -21.27 0.92 -4.87
N ARG A 407 -21.51 2.13 -4.34
CA ARG A 407 -22.83 2.55 -3.88
C ARG A 407 -23.83 2.57 -5.03
N TRP A 408 -23.46 3.13 -6.17
CA TRP A 408 -24.31 3.14 -7.36
C TRP A 408 -24.70 1.73 -7.81
N VAL A 409 -23.74 0.78 -7.85
CA VAL A 409 -24.03 -0.61 -8.19
C VAL A 409 -24.95 -1.26 -7.16
N LEU A 410 -24.73 -1.03 -5.86
CA LEU A 410 -25.56 -1.58 -4.79
C LEU A 410 -27.00 -1.01 -4.81
N ASP A 411 -27.16 0.25 -5.19
CA ASP A 411 -28.50 0.88 -5.28
C ASP A 411 -29.31 0.41 -6.50
N HIS A 412 -28.64 0.02 -7.62
CA HIS A 412 -29.33 -0.29 -8.87
C HIS A 412 -29.29 -1.78 -9.24
N ALA A 413 -28.32 -2.53 -8.75
CA ALA A 413 -28.07 -3.93 -9.10
C ALA A 413 -27.41 -4.68 -7.93
N ALA A 414 -28.00 -4.61 -6.73
CA ALA A 414 -27.45 -5.17 -5.50
C ALA A 414 -27.01 -6.64 -5.66
N ALA A 415 -27.82 -7.44 -6.36
CA ALA A 415 -27.53 -8.86 -6.60
C ALA A 415 -26.30 -9.14 -7.49
N SER A 416 -25.76 -8.14 -8.18
CA SER A 416 -24.58 -8.30 -9.05
C SER A 416 -23.24 -8.03 -8.36
N TYR A 417 -23.25 -7.50 -7.13
CA TYR A 417 -22.05 -7.11 -6.41
C TYR A 417 -22.08 -7.58 -4.96
N HIS A 418 -21.18 -8.49 -4.64
CA HIS A 418 -20.98 -9.01 -3.29
C HIS A 418 -19.53 -8.71 -2.89
N PRO A 419 -19.26 -7.59 -2.19
CA PRO A 419 -17.94 -7.28 -1.65
C PRO A 419 -17.41 -8.43 -0.78
N GLU A 420 -16.12 -8.44 -0.51
CA GLU A 420 -15.61 -9.32 0.55
C GLU A 420 -16.29 -8.96 1.88
N PRO A 421 -16.63 -9.95 2.72
CA PRO A 421 -17.44 -9.73 3.92
C PRO A 421 -16.94 -8.63 4.86
N GLU A 422 -15.64 -8.53 5.09
CA GLU A 422 -15.04 -7.53 5.95
C GLU A 422 -15.19 -6.11 5.35
N ILE A 423 -14.98 -5.98 4.05
CA ILE A 423 -15.21 -4.73 3.32
C ILE A 423 -16.67 -4.27 3.43
N PHE A 424 -17.61 -5.21 3.29
CA PHE A 424 -19.03 -4.87 3.42
C PHE A 424 -19.39 -4.48 4.85
N ALA A 425 -18.92 -5.23 5.84
CA ALA A 425 -19.22 -4.99 7.25
C ALA A 425 -18.75 -3.60 7.71
N GLU A 426 -17.50 -3.24 7.41
CA GLU A 426 -16.95 -1.92 7.74
C GLU A 426 -17.76 -0.78 7.16
N ARG A 427 -18.12 -0.89 5.88
CA ARG A 427 -18.83 0.19 5.17
C ARG A 427 -20.30 0.26 5.51
N ALA A 428 -20.93 -0.87 5.78
CA ALA A 428 -22.32 -0.90 6.26
C ALA A 428 -22.44 -0.41 7.71
N GLY A 429 -21.41 -0.65 8.52
CA GLY A 429 -21.34 -0.25 9.93
C GLY A 429 -20.69 1.13 10.16
N HIS A 430 -20.07 1.73 9.13
CA HIS A 430 -19.29 2.97 9.22
C HIS A 430 -18.20 2.92 10.31
N ASN A 431 -17.56 1.79 10.46
CA ASN A 431 -16.48 1.59 11.43
C ASN A 431 -15.41 0.61 10.89
N ASP A 432 -14.27 0.57 11.54
CA ASP A 432 -13.08 -0.19 11.17
C ASP A 432 -12.81 -1.31 12.23
N ASN A 433 -13.89 -1.89 12.75
CA ASN A 433 -13.79 -2.99 13.70
C ASN A 433 -13.64 -4.34 12.97
N TYR A 434 -13.09 -5.31 13.67
CA TYR A 434 -13.11 -6.68 13.17
C TYR A 434 -14.55 -7.16 12.95
N ILE A 435 -14.74 -7.93 11.89
CA ILE A 435 -16.03 -8.53 11.59
C ILE A 435 -16.34 -9.63 12.60
N GLU A 436 -17.53 -9.56 13.22
CA GLU A 436 -17.99 -10.47 14.28
C GLU A 436 -19.10 -11.39 13.75
N PRO A 437 -18.95 -12.72 13.86
CA PRO A 437 -19.95 -13.67 13.37
C PRO A 437 -21.34 -13.53 14.02
N GLU A 438 -21.38 -13.00 15.23
CA GLU A 438 -22.61 -12.77 16.00
C GLU A 438 -23.40 -11.56 15.54
N GLN A 439 -22.84 -10.71 14.67
CA GLN A 439 -23.48 -9.50 14.17
C GLN A 439 -24.05 -9.68 12.75
N VAL A 440 -25.16 -8.97 12.48
CA VAL A 440 -25.71 -8.81 11.13
C VAL A 440 -25.43 -7.39 10.65
N TYR A 441 -24.76 -7.27 9.53
CA TYR A 441 -24.41 -6.00 8.90
C TYR A 441 -25.42 -5.67 7.80
N MET A 442 -25.99 -4.46 7.81
CA MET A 442 -27.09 -4.12 6.92
C MET A 442 -26.85 -2.81 6.18
N LEU A 443 -26.82 -2.89 4.87
CA LEU A 443 -26.86 -1.72 4.00
C LEU A 443 -28.31 -1.29 3.77
N ARG A 444 -28.58 0.02 3.94
CA ARG A 444 -29.90 0.62 3.74
C ARG A 444 -29.86 1.66 2.61
N ASP A 445 -31.03 1.83 1.97
CA ASP A 445 -31.24 2.94 1.03
C ASP A 445 -31.41 4.28 1.75
N ALA A 446 -31.56 5.37 0.98
CA ALA A 446 -31.79 6.70 1.53
C ALA A 446 -33.13 6.85 2.30
N ALA A 447 -34.06 5.94 2.09
CA ALA A 447 -35.35 5.87 2.83
C ALA A 447 -35.27 4.97 4.07
N GLY A 448 -34.09 4.44 4.40
CA GLY A 448 -33.84 3.53 5.53
C GLY A 448 -34.27 2.08 5.28
N ARG A 449 -34.67 1.71 4.06
CA ARG A 449 -35.11 0.36 3.72
C ARG A 449 -33.87 -0.53 3.49
N PRO A 450 -33.90 -1.80 3.97
CA PRO A 450 -32.82 -2.73 3.70
C PRO A 450 -32.61 -2.96 2.19
N LEU A 451 -31.37 -2.86 1.72
CA LEU A 451 -30.96 -3.21 0.37
C LEU A 451 -30.26 -4.57 0.31
N LYS A 452 -29.37 -4.78 1.26
CA LYS A 452 -28.53 -5.98 1.33
C LYS A 452 -28.11 -6.19 2.78
N ALA A 453 -28.07 -7.43 3.23
CA ALA A 453 -27.52 -7.79 4.51
C ALA A 453 -26.40 -8.83 4.37
N LEU A 454 -25.46 -8.80 5.31
CA LEU A 454 -24.41 -9.79 5.49
C LEU A 454 -24.59 -10.42 6.87
N LEU A 455 -24.63 -11.74 6.92
CA LEU A 455 -24.72 -12.52 8.15
C LEU A 455 -23.75 -13.69 8.12
N ASN A 456 -23.41 -14.23 9.31
CA ASN A 456 -22.76 -15.51 9.40
C ASN A 456 -23.81 -16.62 9.58
N THR A 457 -23.72 -17.70 8.80
CA THR A 457 -24.67 -18.82 8.86
C THR A 457 -24.59 -19.59 10.16
N GLY A 458 -23.50 -19.43 10.92
CA GLY A 458 -23.36 -19.97 12.30
C GLY A 458 -24.00 -19.12 13.37
N ASN A 459 -24.53 -17.92 13.05
CA ASN A 459 -25.22 -17.06 14.01
C ASN A 459 -26.68 -17.53 14.23
N PRO A 460 -27.01 -18.11 15.39
CA PRO A 460 -28.37 -18.60 15.64
C PRO A 460 -29.41 -17.46 15.72
N ASN A 461 -28.98 -16.24 15.98
CA ASN A 461 -29.84 -15.09 16.16
C ASN A 461 -29.95 -14.23 14.87
N ALA A 462 -29.34 -14.63 13.77
CA ALA A 462 -29.29 -13.84 12.54
C ALA A 462 -30.70 -13.48 12.02
N GLY A 463 -31.63 -14.41 12.06
CA GLY A 463 -33.03 -14.17 11.66
C GLY A 463 -33.70 -13.09 12.53
N GLN A 464 -33.55 -13.14 13.83
CA GLN A 464 -34.13 -12.16 14.75
C GLN A 464 -33.48 -10.77 14.59
N GLN A 465 -32.16 -10.72 14.40
CA GLN A 465 -31.44 -9.46 14.17
C GLN A 465 -31.85 -8.81 12.86
N LEU A 466 -32.10 -9.61 11.82
CA LEU A 466 -32.47 -9.12 10.49
C LEU A 466 -33.94 -8.76 10.37
N CYS A 467 -34.81 -9.59 10.90
CA CYS A 467 -36.27 -9.53 10.70
C CYS A 467 -37.08 -9.00 11.92
N GLY A 468 -36.44 -8.95 13.07
CA GLY A 468 -37.07 -8.58 14.34
C GLY A 468 -37.53 -9.77 15.21
N PRO A 469 -37.95 -9.52 16.46
CA PRO A 469 -38.28 -10.57 17.41
C PRO A 469 -39.41 -11.49 16.91
N GLY A 470 -39.22 -12.79 17.03
CA GLY A 470 -40.21 -13.81 16.65
C GLY A 470 -40.34 -14.06 15.14
N MET A 471 -39.45 -13.51 14.36
CA MET A 471 -39.40 -13.71 12.91
C MET A 471 -38.14 -14.49 12.50
N ASN A 472 -38.26 -15.28 11.44
CA ASN A 472 -37.20 -16.08 10.90
C ASN A 472 -36.96 -15.73 9.41
N LEU A 473 -35.79 -16.04 8.90
CA LEU A 473 -35.50 -16.00 7.47
C LEU A 473 -36.09 -17.27 6.83
N ALA A 474 -37.04 -17.12 5.94
CA ALA A 474 -37.58 -18.25 5.16
C ALA A 474 -37.46 -17.99 3.68
N GLY A 475 -37.03 -19.02 2.95
CA GLY A 475 -37.06 -19.06 1.50
C GLY A 475 -36.19 -18.02 0.77
N SER A 476 -35.25 -17.40 1.47
CA SER A 476 -34.39 -16.34 0.90
C SER A 476 -33.33 -16.88 -0.04
N THR A 477 -33.06 -16.13 -1.07
CA THR A 477 -31.83 -16.33 -1.85
C THR A 477 -30.65 -15.90 -1.00
N ILE A 478 -30.05 -16.87 -0.30
CA ILE A 478 -28.82 -16.67 0.45
C ILE A 478 -27.67 -16.93 -0.52
N VAL A 479 -26.85 -15.92 -0.77
CA VAL A 479 -25.65 -16.05 -1.59
C VAL A 479 -24.47 -16.32 -0.66
N PRO A 480 -23.95 -17.56 -0.64
CA PRO A 480 -22.83 -17.91 0.22
C PRO A 480 -21.57 -17.15 -0.20
N SER A 481 -20.80 -16.73 0.80
CA SER A 481 -19.46 -16.19 0.67
C SER A 481 -18.46 -17.11 1.41
N GLU A 482 -17.29 -16.59 1.75
CA GLU A 482 -16.28 -17.36 2.46
C GLU A 482 -16.52 -17.43 3.98
N ARG A 483 -16.01 -18.47 4.64
CA ARG A 483 -15.94 -18.61 6.12
C ARG A 483 -17.30 -18.52 6.83
N GLY A 484 -18.33 -19.07 6.21
CA GLY A 484 -19.68 -19.07 6.78
C GLY A 484 -20.45 -17.76 6.59
N TRP A 485 -19.85 -16.74 6.00
CA TRP A 485 -20.55 -15.52 5.65
C TRP A 485 -21.47 -15.72 4.45
N ALA A 486 -22.59 -15.03 4.45
CA ALA A 486 -23.57 -15.08 3.37
C ALA A 486 -24.31 -13.75 3.22
N TYR A 487 -24.66 -13.42 2.01
CA TYR A 487 -25.47 -12.24 1.68
C TYR A 487 -26.95 -12.59 1.56
N VAL A 488 -27.80 -11.69 2.00
CA VAL A 488 -29.25 -11.72 1.82
C VAL A 488 -29.67 -10.47 1.07
N GLU A 489 -30.36 -10.68 -0.06
CA GLU A 489 -30.83 -9.59 -0.92
C GLU A 489 -32.21 -9.11 -0.50
N ALA A 490 -32.52 -7.83 -0.74
CA ALA A 490 -33.87 -7.33 -0.60
C ALA A 490 -34.79 -7.81 -1.76
N PRO A 491 -36.11 -7.99 -1.53
CA PRO A 491 -36.81 -7.85 -0.26
C PRO A 491 -36.45 -8.93 0.75
N LEU A 492 -36.23 -8.53 2.02
CA LEU A 492 -35.87 -9.51 3.05
C LEU A 492 -37.05 -10.46 3.29
N PRO A 493 -36.82 -11.77 3.18
CA PRO A 493 -37.91 -12.76 3.32
C PRO A 493 -38.08 -13.10 4.80
N CYS A 494 -38.72 -12.23 5.52
CA CYS A 494 -39.03 -12.42 6.92
C CYS A 494 -40.41 -13.04 7.09
N VAL A 495 -40.44 -14.20 7.77
CA VAL A 495 -41.68 -14.93 8.12
C VAL A 495 -41.75 -15.08 9.64
N ARG A 496 -43.00 -15.14 10.14
CA ARG A 496 -43.30 -15.43 11.57
C ARG A 496 -43.14 -16.91 11.88
#